data_7e1225c23e3a173167c7c63fde0f5afa
#
_entry.id   7e1225c23e3a173167c7c63fde0f5afa
#
_cell.length_a   1.000
_cell.length_b   1.000
_cell.length_c   1.000
_cell.angle_alpha   90.00
_cell.angle_beta   90.00
_cell.angle_gamma   90.00
#
_symmetry.space_group_name_H-M   'P 1'
#
loop_
_entity.id
_entity.type
_entity.pdbx_description
1 polymer ?
#
loop_
_entity_poly.entity_id
_entity_poly.type
_entity_poly.pdbx_seq_one_letter_code
_entity_poly.pdbx_strand_id
1 'polypeptide(L)'
;VSFFQCIVSAQIRNQGSIVSVTIDGQVWNQIAMRPVIPFGKWALSLDLVVYFDAEGNIRSDGWDFSSASASKNSIIDKIYFIRYGFPNDPFYVKFGALERVDLGYGVLVNGYSNSILYPQERKIGLQFNVASESHELHAFANDLKENMGIIGGRLSTKNFFNLPIGISFIADRNQYLGLRDNDKDGRPNIVDDFPNNDRWWLD
;
A
#
# COMPACT_ATOMS: atom_id res chain seq x y z
N VAL A 1 4.92 -42.77 7.05
CA VAL A 1 5.41 -42.85 5.67
C VAL A 1 4.46 -42.01 4.82
N SER A 2 4.96 -41.05 4.08
CA SER A 2 4.26 -40.19 3.09
C SER A 2 3.60 -38.91 3.63
N PHE A 3 4.46 -37.95 4.04
CA PHE A 3 4.04 -36.56 4.32
C PHE A 3 4.69 -35.54 3.37
N PHE A 4 4.99 -35.91 2.13
CA PHE A 4 5.67 -35.03 1.19
C PHE A 4 5.04 -35.06 -0.21
N GLN A 5 3.76 -34.74 -0.32
CA GLN A 5 3.17 -34.43 -1.62
C GLN A 5 1.97 -33.50 -1.49
N CYS A 6 2.22 -32.26 -1.14
CA CYS A 6 1.35 -31.13 -1.49
C CYS A 6 2.21 -29.88 -1.71
N ILE A 7 3.16 -30.00 -2.63
CA ILE A 7 3.70 -28.81 -3.28
C ILE A 7 2.66 -28.43 -4.32
N VAL A 8 1.68 -27.68 -3.87
CA VAL A 8 0.82 -26.89 -4.75
C VAL A 8 1.77 -26.06 -5.62
N SER A 9 1.65 -26.21 -6.93
CA SER A 9 2.35 -25.43 -7.94
C SER A 9 1.96 -23.95 -7.77
N ALA A 10 2.58 -23.30 -6.82
CA ALA A 10 2.40 -21.88 -6.57
C ALA A 10 3.08 -21.15 -7.73
N GLN A 11 2.29 -20.60 -8.66
CA GLN A 11 2.80 -19.69 -9.66
C GLN A 11 3.30 -18.44 -8.91
N ILE A 12 4.61 -18.38 -8.71
CA ILE A 12 5.29 -17.18 -8.21
C ILE A 12 5.13 -16.12 -9.29
N ARG A 13 4.25 -15.15 -9.08
CA ARG A 13 4.20 -13.96 -9.92
C ARG A 13 5.36 -13.07 -9.51
N ASN A 14 6.35 -12.96 -10.37
CA ASN A 14 7.48 -12.05 -10.18
C ASN A 14 7.22 -10.79 -11.01
N GLN A 15 7.27 -9.64 -10.37
CA GLN A 15 7.49 -8.36 -11.04
C GLN A 15 8.96 -8.02 -10.86
N GLY A 16 9.67 -7.79 -11.96
CA GLY A 16 11.08 -7.43 -11.94
C GLY A 16 11.32 -6.19 -12.77
N SER A 17 12.28 -5.37 -12.37
CA SER A 17 12.77 -4.24 -13.15
C SER A 17 14.29 -4.13 -13.05
N ILE A 18 14.91 -3.65 -14.12
CA ILE A 18 16.31 -3.30 -14.16
C ILE A 18 16.36 -1.82 -14.58
N VAL A 19 17.01 -0.99 -13.76
CA VAL A 19 17.08 0.47 -13.96
C VAL A 19 18.48 0.94 -13.58
N SER A 20 18.99 1.97 -14.27
CA SER A 20 20.17 2.68 -13.82
C SER A 20 19.74 3.94 -13.06
N VAL A 21 20.32 4.15 -11.89
CA VAL A 21 20.03 5.29 -11.00
C VAL A 21 21.35 5.97 -10.60
N THR A 22 21.30 7.26 -10.35
CA THR A 22 22.45 7.99 -9.80
C THR A 22 22.22 8.25 -8.32
N ILE A 23 23.10 7.75 -7.47
CA ILE A 23 23.05 7.92 -6.02
C ILE A 23 24.40 8.51 -5.60
N ASP A 24 24.39 9.63 -4.88
CA ASP A 24 25.59 10.34 -4.41
C ASP A 24 26.58 10.67 -5.54
N GLY A 25 26.05 10.96 -6.75
CA GLY A 25 26.87 11.27 -7.94
C GLY A 25 27.47 10.06 -8.66
N GLN A 26 27.24 8.85 -8.17
CA GLN A 26 27.70 7.60 -8.77
C GLN A 26 26.53 6.86 -9.44
N VAL A 27 26.79 6.30 -10.62
CA VAL A 27 25.80 5.48 -11.36
C VAL A 27 25.77 4.07 -10.81
N TRP A 28 24.58 3.64 -10.43
CA TRP A 28 24.30 2.29 -9.96
C TRP A 28 23.27 1.61 -10.87
N ASN A 29 23.47 0.33 -11.13
CA ASN A 29 22.44 -0.51 -11.73
C ASN A 29 21.60 -1.13 -10.62
N GLN A 30 20.29 -1.02 -10.73
CA GLN A 30 19.32 -1.55 -9.78
C GLN A 30 18.61 -2.76 -10.39
N ILE A 31 18.59 -3.86 -9.68
CA ILE A 31 17.67 -4.97 -9.93
C ILE A 31 16.65 -4.97 -8.79
N ALA A 32 15.38 -4.82 -9.14
CA ALA A 32 14.26 -4.93 -8.20
C ALA A 32 13.41 -6.14 -8.55
N MET A 33 13.08 -6.97 -7.56
CA MET A 33 12.21 -8.13 -7.69
C MET A 33 11.15 -8.11 -6.59
N ARG A 34 9.90 -8.39 -6.97
CA ARG A 34 8.77 -8.49 -6.04
C ARG A 34 8.14 -9.86 -6.10
N PRO A 35 8.81 -10.89 -5.55
CA PRO A 35 8.24 -12.23 -5.50
C PRO A 35 7.03 -12.25 -4.58
N VAL A 36 5.95 -12.90 -5.04
CA VAL A 36 4.79 -13.22 -4.21
C VAL A 36 4.88 -14.68 -3.82
N ILE A 37 5.00 -14.94 -2.54
CA ILE A 37 5.15 -16.27 -1.95
C ILE A 37 3.80 -16.67 -1.35
N PRO A 38 3.04 -17.56 -2.01
CA PRO A 38 1.77 -18.02 -1.49
C PRO A 38 1.97 -19.20 -0.51
N PHE A 39 1.15 -19.21 0.54
CA PHE A 39 1.07 -20.31 1.50
C PHE A 39 -0.37 -20.50 1.96
N GLY A 40 -1.08 -21.39 1.31
CA GLY A 40 -2.51 -21.58 1.47
C GLY A 40 -3.30 -20.37 1.00
N LYS A 41 -4.15 -19.80 1.87
CA LYS A 41 -4.88 -18.56 1.59
C LYS A 41 -4.06 -17.29 1.83
N TRP A 42 -2.92 -17.41 2.49
CA TRP A 42 -2.01 -16.30 2.69
C TRP A 42 -1.10 -16.09 1.50
N ALA A 43 -0.62 -14.89 1.33
CA ALA A 43 0.54 -14.60 0.50
C ALA A 43 1.36 -13.45 1.10
N LEU A 44 2.67 -13.58 0.99
CA LEU A 44 3.66 -12.58 1.35
C LEU A 44 4.33 -12.10 0.07
N SER A 45 4.38 -10.80 -0.16
CA SER A 45 5.23 -10.22 -1.19
C SER A 45 6.40 -9.50 -0.54
N LEU A 46 7.58 -9.74 -1.09
CA LEU A 46 8.81 -9.06 -0.69
C LEU A 46 9.20 -8.04 -1.75
N ASP A 47 9.90 -7.00 -1.33
CA ASP A 47 10.55 -6.03 -2.22
C ASP A 47 12.06 -6.19 -2.07
N LEU A 48 12.66 -6.90 -3.00
CA LEU A 48 14.08 -7.21 -3.02
C LEU A 48 14.76 -6.29 -4.03
N VAL A 49 15.54 -5.35 -3.54
CA VAL A 49 16.29 -4.40 -4.36
C VAL A 49 17.78 -4.60 -4.10
N VAL A 50 18.54 -4.75 -5.17
CA VAL A 50 19.99 -4.86 -5.15
C VAL A 50 20.57 -3.81 -6.09
N TYR A 51 21.56 -3.07 -5.60
CA TYR A 51 22.33 -2.11 -6.39
C TYR A 51 23.73 -2.65 -6.64
N PHE A 52 24.25 -2.47 -7.85
CA PHE A 52 25.59 -2.85 -8.23
C PHE A 52 26.22 -1.80 -9.16
N ASP A 53 27.51 -1.58 -9.02
CA ASP A 53 28.27 -0.68 -9.88
C ASP A 53 28.70 -1.35 -11.22
N ALA A 54 29.49 -0.65 -12.02
CA ALA A 54 29.99 -1.16 -13.29
C ALA A 54 30.99 -2.31 -13.10
N GLU A 55 31.65 -2.38 -11.96
CA GLU A 55 32.61 -3.41 -11.57
C GLU A 55 31.92 -4.64 -10.93
N GLY A 56 30.62 -4.55 -10.64
CA GLY A 56 29.83 -5.63 -10.04
C GLY A 56 29.85 -5.63 -8.51
N ASN A 57 30.35 -4.56 -7.86
CA ASN A 57 30.28 -4.45 -6.41
C ASN A 57 28.84 -4.14 -5.97
N ILE A 58 28.40 -4.87 -4.96
CA ILE A 58 27.04 -4.71 -4.42
C ILE A 58 27.03 -3.66 -3.32
N ARG A 59 26.07 -2.73 -3.42
CA ARG A 59 25.79 -1.77 -2.35
C ARG A 59 24.99 -2.47 -1.25
N SER A 60 25.51 -2.43 -0.02
CA SER A 60 24.91 -3.12 1.13
C SER A 60 23.78 -2.33 1.82
N ASP A 61 23.48 -1.12 1.34
CA ASP A 61 22.46 -0.24 1.92
C ASP A 61 21.09 -0.96 1.98
N GLY A 62 20.49 -0.91 3.16
CA GLY A 62 19.21 -1.55 3.42
C GLY A 62 19.28 -3.07 3.71
N TRP A 63 20.49 -3.63 3.85
CA TRP A 63 20.71 -5.01 4.30
C TRP A 63 21.68 -5.01 5.48
N ASP A 64 21.15 -4.91 6.68
CA ASP A 64 21.93 -4.94 7.91
C ASP A 64 21.69 -6.24 8.65
N PHE A 65 22.71 -7.09 8.72
CA PHE A 65 22.74 -8.38 9.43
C PHE A 65 23.71 -8.36 10.60
N SER A 66 24.14 -7.19 11.05
CA SER A 66 25.14 -7.04 12.14
C SER A 66 24.64 -7.52 13.49
N SER A 67 23.32 -7.56 13.69
CA SER A 67 22.67 -8.06 14.91
C SER A 67 21.33 -8.72 14.62
N ALA A 68 20.80 -9.49 15.55
CA ALA A 68 19.48 -10.11 15.42
C ALA A 68 18.36 -9.07 15.25
N SER A 69 18.46 -7.92 15.92
CA SER A 69 17.50 -6.81 15.79
C SER A 69 17.61 -6.12 14.42
N ALA A 70 18.83 -5.87 13.95
CA ALA A 70 19.08 -5.28 12.65
C ALA A 70 18.58 -6.20 11.52
N SER A 71 18.87 -7.50 11.59
CA SER A 71 18.40 -8.52 10.65
C SER A 71 16.87 -8.57 10.59
N LYS A 72 16.20 -8.56 11.75
CA LYS A 72 14.73 -8.53 11.82
C LYS A 72 14.15 -7.29 11.14
N ASN A 73 14.70 -6.11 11.42
CA ASN A 73 14.25 -4.86 10.81
C ASN A 73 14.50 -4.86 9.30
N SER A 74 15.68 -5.30 8.86
CA SER A 74 16.00 -5.43 7.44
C SER A 74 15.01 -6.34 6.70
N ILE A 75 14.58 -7.44 7.29
CA ILE A 75 13.58 -8.34 6.69
C ILE A 75 12.20 -7.69 6.68
N ILE A 76 11.77 -7.06 7.80
CA ILE A 76 10.47 -6.39 7.89
C ILE A 76 10.38 -5.26 6.87
N ASP A 77 11.47 -4.54 6.66
CA ASP A 77 11.53 -3.46 5.67
C ASP A 77 11.45 -3.94 4.23
N LYS A 78 11.63 -5.23 3.98
CA LYS A 78 11.46 -5.84 2.65
C LYS A 78 10.06 -6.40 2.41
N ILE A 79 9.17 -6.38 3.39
CA ILE A 79 7.80 -6.81 3.19
C ILE A 79 7.05 -5.74 2.37
N TYR A 80 6.66 -6.10 1.15
CA TYR A 80 5.88 -5.24 0.28
C TYR A 80 4.40 -5.27 0.64
N PHE A 81 3.84 -6.48 0.80
CA PHE A 81 2.52 -6.68 1.38
C PHE A 81 2.36 -8.08 1.99
N ILE A 82 1.38 -8.21 2.87
CA ILE A 82 0.82 -9.48 3.34
C ILE A 82 -0.67 -9.47 3.00
N ARG A 83 -1.19 -10.57 2.48
CA ARG A 83 -2.63 -10.74 2.25
C ARG A 83 -3.15 -12.09 2.70
N TYR A 84 -4.43 -12.13 3.05
CA TYR A 84 -5.21 -13.33 3.26
C TYR A 84 -6.39 -13.33 2.30
N GLY A 85 -6.67 -14.45 1.66
CA GLY A 85 -7.71 -14.58 0.64
C GLY A 85 -7.34 -13.94 -0.69
N PHE A 86 -8.30 -13.95 -1.61
CA PHE A 86 -8.26 -13.23 -2.88
C PHE A 86 -9.34 -12.14 -2.88
N PRO A 87 -9.23 -11.11 -3.73
CA PRO A 87 -10.18 -9.99 -3.73
C PRO A 87 -11.66 -10.39 -3.88
N ASN A 88 -11.93 -11.55 -4.50
CA ASN A 88 -13.29 -12.08 -4.72
C ASN A 88 -13.70 -13.15 -3.71
N ASP A 89 -12.83 -13.47 -2.74
CA ASP A 89 -13.21 -14.41 -1.67
C ASP A 89 -14.20 -13.74 -0.72
N PRO A 90 -15.02 -14.51 -0.01
CA PRO A 90 -15.93 -13.98 1.02
C PRO A 90 -15.23 -13.20 2.11
N PHE A 91 -13.94 -13.45 2.34
CA PHE A 91 -13.10 -12.69 3.23
C PHE A 91 -11.73 -12.47 2.60
N TYR A 92 -11.37 -11.21 2.48
CA TYR A 92 -10.07 -10.76 1.97
C TYR A 92 -9.54 -9.64 2.86
N VAL A 93 -8.25 -9.69 3.17
CA VAL A 93 -7.51 -8.60 3.80
C VAL A 93 -6.13 -8.48 3.20
N LYS A 94 -5.67 -7.25 2.95
CA LYS A 94 -4.33 -6.92 2.47
C LYS A 94 -3.77 -5.78 3.31
N PHE A 95 -2.53 -5.95 3.73
CA PHE A 95 -1.77 -4.99 4.53
C PHE A 95 -0.44 -4.68 3.84
N GLY A 96 -0.07 -3.41 3.70
CA GLY A 96 1.13 -2.95 3.01
C GLY A 96 0.83 -2.17 1.74
N ALA A 97 1.52 -2.47 0.65
CA ALA A 97 1.28 -1.80 -0.63
C ALA A 97 -0.07 -2.21 -1.24
N LEU A 98 -0.90 -1.21 -1.50
CA LEU A 98 -2.16 -1.34 -2.23
C LEU A 98 -1.90 -0.95 -3.68
N GLU A 99 -1.80 -1.94 -4.58
CA GLU A 99 -1.46 -1.69 -5.99
C GLU A 99 -2.67 -1.27 -6.80
N ARG A 100 -3.85 -1.73 -6.38
CA ARG A 100 -5.11 -1.41 -7.02
C ARG A 100 -6.27 -1.59 -6.04
N VAL A 101 -7.00 -0.51 -5.81
CA VAL A 101 -8.24 -0.53 -5.03
C VAL A 101 -9.35 0.04 -5.92
N ASP A 102 -10.43 -0.72 -6.05
CA ASP A 102 -11.64 -0.31 -6.73
C ASP A 102 -12.81 -0.40 -5.74
N LEU A 103 -13.69 0.60 -5.67
CA LEU A 103 -14.92 0.54 -4.87
C LEU A 103 -16.14 0.42 -5.78
N GLY A 104 -16.76 -0.75 -5.74
CA GLY A 104 -17.96 -1.06 -6.53
C GLY A 104 -17.68 -0.92 -8.02
N TYR A 105 -18.42 -0.03 -8.69
CA TYR A 105 -18.27 0.23 -10.13
C TYR A 105 -17.17 1.24 -10.46
N GLY A 106 -16.36 1.64 -9.50
CA GLY A 106 -15.23 2.55 -9.73
C GLY A 106 -15.62 4.02 -9.89
N VAL A 107 -16.82 4.43 -9.48
CA VAL A 107 -17.28 5.83 -9.65
C VAL A 107 -16.49 6.77 -8.75
N LEU A 108 -16.25 6.41 -7.49
CA LEU A 108 -15.47 7.22 -6.54
C LEU A 108 -14.00 6.80 -6.50
N VAL A 109 -13.74 5.49 -6.57
CA VAL A 109 -12.38 4.92 -6.48
C VAL A 109 -12.22 3.87 -7.56
N ASN A 110 -11.32 4.12 -8.50
CA ASN A 110 -11.01 3.22 -9.61
C ASN A 110 -9.49 3.16 -9.80
N GLY A 111 -8.90 2.00 -9.54
CA GLY A 111 -7.48 1.77 -9.71
C GLY A 111 -6.60 2.55 -8.74
N TYR A 112 -7.10 2.92 -7.56
CA TYR A 112 -6.30 3.63 -6.57
C TYR A 112 -5.10 2.79 -6.14
N SER A 113 -3.94 3.43 -6.03
CA SER A 113 -2.71 2.83 -5.53
C SER A 113 -2.03 3.76 -4.53
N ASN A 114 -1.55 3.21 -3.41
CA ASN A 114 -0.69 3.93 -2.47
C ASN A 114 0.80 3.72 -2.74
N SER A 115 1.15 2.97 -3.79
CA SER A 115 2.52 2.59 -4.12
C SER A 115 3.05 3.25 -5.41
N ILE A 116 2.42 4.32 -5.89
CA ILE A 116 2.82 5.02 -7.12
C ILE A 116 4.21 5.65 -6.97
N LEU A 117 4.50 6.21 -5.80
CA LEU A 117 5.80 6.85 -5.51
C LEU A 117 6.83 5.89 -4.88
N TYR A 118 6.53 4.62 -4.86
CA TYR A 118 7.45 3.61 -4.36
C TYR A 118 8.67 3.46 -5.28
N PRO A 119 9.91 3.35 -4.80
CA PRO A 119 10.33 3.19 -3.39
C PRO A 119 10.56 4.50 -2.62
N GLN A 120 10.46 5.68 -3.26
CA GLN A 120 10.75 6.96 -2.62
C GLN A 120 9.83 7.23 -1.43
N GLU A 121 8.57 6.84 -1.56
CA GLU A 121 7.57 6.94 -0.50
C GLU A 121 6.94 5.58 -0.25
N ARG A 122 7.10 5.06 0.97
CA ARG A 122 6.55 3.78 1.38
C ARG A 122 5.35 3.97 2.29
N LYS A 123 4.16 3.78 1.75
CA LYS A 123 2.90 3.79 2.49
C LYS A 123 2.50 2.38 2.91
N ILE A 124 1.93 2.27 4.11
CA ILE A 124 1.40 1.01 4.64
C ILE A 124 -0.13 1.12 4.69
N GLY A 125 -0.77 0.67 3.63
CA GLY A 125 -2.22 0.65 3.56
C GLY A 125 -2.84 -0.60 4.16
N LEU A 126 -4.15 -0.53 4.33
CA LEU A 126 -5.02 -1.63 4.71
C LEU A 126 -6.20 -1.67 3.76
N GLN A 127 -6.49 -2.84 3.23
CA GLN A 127 -7.71 -3.11 2.46
C GLN A 127 -8.35 -4.37 3.00
N PHE A 128 -9.67 -4.35 3.16
CA PHE A 128 -10.41 -5.57 3.48
C PHE A 128 -11.75 -5.59 2.75
N ASN A 129 -12.18 -6.82 2.43
CA ASN A 129 -13.47 -7.12 1.84
C ASN A 129 -14.10 -8.24 2.64
N VAL A 130 -15.39 -8.07 2.95
CA VAL A 130 -16.21 -9.09 3.59
C VAL A 130 -17.49 -9.23 2.80
N ALA A 131 -17.74 -10.41 2.28
CA ALA A 131 -18.92 -10.70 1.49
C ALA A 131 -19.72 -11.87 2.09
N SER A 132 -21.03 -11.70 2.13
CA SER A 132 -22.02 -12.76 2.36
C SER A 132 -22.86 -12.95 1.10
N GLU A 133 -23.82 -13.86 1.15
CA GLU A 133 -24.75 -14.08 0.02
C GLU A 133 -25.49 -12.80 -0.39
N SER A 134 -25.81 -11.94 0.58
CA SER A 134 -26.66 -10.77 0.39
C SER A 134 -25.98 -9.43 0.56
N HIS A 135 -24.87 -9.39 1.28
CA HIS A 135 -24.20 -8.12 1.65
C HIS A 135 -22.73 -8.20 1.36
N GLU A 136 -22.14 -7.06 1.02
CA GLU A 136 -20.71 -6.93 0.77
C GLU A 136 -20.21 -5.62 1.35
N LEU A 137 -19.11 -5.69 2.10
CA LEU A 137 -18.40 -4.57 2.68
C LEU A 137 -16.98 -4.52 2.13
N HIS A 138 -16.63 -3.44 1.45
CA HIS A 138 -15.26 -3.10 1.08
C HIS A 138 -14.80 -1.89 1.87
N ALA A 139 -13.58 -1.89 2.36
CA ALA A 139 -12.98 -0.69 2.93
C ALA A 139 -11.46 -0.69 2.73
N PHE A 140 -10.88 0.51 2.73
CA PHE A 140 -9.45 0.68 2.67
C PHE A 140 -9.01 1.97 3.39
N ALA A 141 -7.75 1.96 3.81
CA ALA A 141 -7.00 3.13 4.24
C ALA A 141 -5.66 3.15 3.51
N ASN A 142 -5.23 4.30 3.03
CA ASN A 142 -4.03 4.39 2.19
C ASN A 142 -2.73 4.28 2.96
N ASP A 143 -2.68 4.81 4.19
CA ASP A 143 -1.48 4.78 5.01
C ASP A 143 -1.81 4.80 6.51
N LEU A 144 -1.45 3.72 7.20
CA LEU A 144 -1.65 3.61 8.65
C LEU A 144 -0.60 4.38 9.45
N LYS A 145 0.51 4.79 8.83
CA LYS A 145 1.54 5.59 9.49
C LYS A 145 1.14 7.06 9.56
N GLU A 146 0.52 7.59 8.51
CA GLU A 146 0.13 8.98 8.38
C GLU A 146 -1.37 9.20 8.63
N ASN A 147 -1.83 8.75 9.78
CA ASN A 147 -3.18 9.01 10.28
C ASN A 147 -4.31 8.64 9.30
N MET A 148 -4.07 7.59 8.47
CA MET A 148 -5.03 7.10 7.48
C MET A 148 -5.51 8.21 6.53
N GLY A 149 -4.57 8.95 5.88
CA GLY A 149 -4.87 10.14 5.09
C GLY A 149 -6.08 9.99 4.15
N ILE A 150 -6.11 8.94 3.30
CA ILE A 150 -7.28 8.61 2.48
C ILE A 150 -7.92 7.34 3.03
N ILE A 151 -9.20 7.43 3.36
CA ILE A 151 -10.04 6.29 3.73
C ILE A 151 -11.23 6.20 2.79
N GLY A 152 -11.63 4.99 2.47
CA GLY A 152 -12.81 4.77 1.65
C GLY A 152 -13.51 3.46 2.00
N GLY A 153 -14.79 3.41 1.70
CA GLY A 153 -15.57 2.21 1.93
C GLY A 153 -16.84 2.16 1.09
N ARG A 154 -17.37 0.96 0.95
CA ARG A 154 -18.61 0.66 0.28
C ARG A 154 -19.34 -0.46 1.00
N LEU A 155 -20.61 -0.23 1.30
CA LEU A 155 -21.54 -1.24 1.74
C LEU A 155 -22.56 -1.48 0.62
N SER A 156 -22.76 -2.71 0.22
CA SER A 156 -23.75 -3.08 -0.80
C SER A 156 -24.64 -4.25 -0.37
N THR A 157 -25.84 -4.32 -0.93
CA THR A 157 -26.79 -5.41 -0.73
C THR A 157 -27.42 -5.82 -2.05
N LYS A 158 -27.69 -7.11 -2.21
CA LYS A 158 -28.39 -7.67 -3.37
C LYS A 158 -29.89 -7.91 -3.10
N ASN A 159 -30.34 -7.61 -1.88
CA ASN A 159 -31.70 -7.98 -1.42
C ASN A 159 -32.79 -6.97 -1.79
N PHE A 160 -32.46 -5.87 -2.45
CA PHE A 160 -33.44 -4.87 -2.82
C PHE A 160 -33.95 -5.13 -4.25
N PHE A 161 -35.11 -5.79 -4.38
CA PHE A 161 -35.70 -6.16 -5.69
C PHE A 161 -34.74 -6.88 -6.64
N ASN A 162 -33.83 -7.73 -6.11
CA ASN A 162 -32.75 -8.38 -6.87
C ASN A 162 -31.77 -7.39 -7.55
N LEU A 163 -31.78 -6.12 -7.15
CA LEU A 163 -30.84 -5.11 -7.62
C LEU A 163 -29.69 -4.93 -6.63
N PRO A 164 -28.44 -4.89 -7.09
CA PRO A 164 -27.30 -4.60 -6.24
C PRO A 164 -27.27 -3.10 -5.92
N ILE A 165 -27.74 -2.72 -4.74
CA ILE A 165 -27.68 -1.35 -4.25
C ILE A 165 -26.52 -1.22 -3.28
N GLY A 166 -25.77 -0.12 -3.36
CA GLY A 166 -24.68 0.15 -2.43
C GLY A 166 -24.42 1.62 -2.24
N ILE A 167 -23.91 1.95 -1.06
CA ILE A 167 -23.44 3.27 -0.69
C ILE A 167 -21.93 3.23 -0.60
N SER A 168 -21.26 4.20 -1.21
CA SER A 168 -19.81 4.37 -1.13
C SER A 168 -19.47 5.73 -0.55
N PHE A 169 -18.38 5.79 0.19
CA PHE A 169 -17.79 7.03 0.67
C PHE A 169 -16.28 7.02 0.47
N ILE A 170 -15.71 8.20 0.38
CA ILE A 170 -14.27 8.45 0.44
C ILE A 170 -14.03 9.73 1.21
N ALA A 171 -12.97 9.78 2.00
CA ALA A 171 -12.53 10.97 2.72
C ALA A 171 -11.02 11.09 2.62
N ASP A 172 -10.55 12.28 2.26
CA ASP A 172 -9.16 12.68 2.37
C ASP A 172 -9.00 13.50 3.65
N ARG A 173 -8.23 12.97 4.59
CA ARG A 173 -7.99 13.59 5.90
C ARG A 173 -6.70 14.42 5.91
N ASN A 174 -5.89 14.26 4.87
CA ASN A 174 -4.57 14.89 4.71
C ASN A 174 -4.53 15.80 3.48
N GLN A 175 -5.68 16.31 3.03
CA GLN A 175 -5.80 17.12 1.81
C GLN A 175 -4.86 18.35 1.80
N TYR A 176 -4.44 18.80 2.98
CA TYR A 176 -3.56 19.95 3.15
C TYR A 176 -2.11 19.57 3.51
N LEU A 177 -1.81 18.26 3.55
CA LEU A 177 -0.47 17.79 3.90
C LEU A 177 0.59 18.35 2.95
N GLY A 178 1.62 18.97 3.52
CA GLY A 178 2.73 19.57 2.76
C GLY A 178 2.47 20.98 2.25
N LEU A 179 1.27 21.54 2.42
CA LEU A 179 1.02 22.94 2.15
C LEU A 179 1.52 23.83 3.30
N ARG A 180 1.94 25.04 2.93
CA ARG A 180 2.45 26.01 3.91
C ARG A 180 1.30 26.54 4.76
N ASP A 181 1.44 26.44 6.07
CA ASP A 181 0.56 26.97 7.10
C ASP A 181 1.43 27.74 8.11
N ASN A 182 1.32 29.07 8.10
CA ASN A 182 2.22 29.94 8.86
C ASN A 182 1.87 30.01 10.35
N ASP A 183 0.59 30.05 10.67
CA ASP A 183 0.09 30.22 12.04
C ASP A 183 -0.34 28.89 12.68
N LYS A 184 -0.35 27.80 11.88
CA LYS A 184 -0.60 26.42 12.32
C LYS A 184 -2.00 26.20 12.88
N ASP A 185 -2.97 26.90 12.34
CA ASP A 185 -4.37 26.72 12.70
C ASP A 185 -5.02 25.50 12.00
N GLY A 186 -4.29 24.88 11.06
CA GLY A 186 -4.72 23.70 10.29
C GLY A 186 -5.27 24.06 8.92
N ARG A 187 -5.26 25.32 8.53
CA ARG A 187 -5.60 25.82 7.19
C ARG A 187 -4.34 26.32 6.49
N PRO A 188 -3.96 25.76 5.33
CA PRO A 188 -2.82 26.31 4.61
C PRO A 188 -3.10 27.72 4.11
N ASN A 189 -2.06 28.53 4.04
CA ASN A 189 -2.11 29.93 3.59
C ASN A 189 -2.87 30.17 2.28
N ILE A 190 -2.97 29.16 1.42
CA ILE A 190 -3.65 29.26 0.12
C ILE A 190 -5.19 29.26 0.23
N VAL A 191 -5.72 28.75 1.33
CA VAL A 191 -7.16 28.66 1.62
C VAL A 191 -7.55 29.37 2.92
N ASP A 192 -6.61 30.11 3.50
CA ASP A 192 -6.77 30.85 4.72
C ASP A 192 -6.76 32.35 4.43
N ASP A 193 -7.84 33.05 4.83
CA ASP A 193 -7.96 34.50 4.66
C ASP A 193 -7.07 35.29 5.64
N PHE A 194 -6.59 34.65 6.71
CA PHE A 194 -5.76 35.25 7.76
C PHE A 194 -4.50 34.43 8.05
N PRO A 195 -3.61 34.18 7.06
CA PRO A 195 -2.53 33.19 7.12
C PRO A 195 -1.41 33.45 8.14
N ASN A 196 -1.57 34.41 9.03
CA ASN A 196 -0.67 34.75 10.13
C ASN A 196 -1.41 34.99 11.44
N ASN A 197 -2.65 34.53 11.57
CA ASN A 197 -3.48 34.77 12.75
C ASN A 197 -4.35 33.56 13.10
N ASP A 198 -3.87 32.71 14.01
CA ASP A 198 -4.48 31.47 14.49
C ASP A 198 -5.85 31.59 15.16
N ARG A 199 -6.37 32.79 15.31
CA ARG A 199 -7.66 33.07 15.97
C ARG A 199 -8.77 33.46 15.03
N TRP A 200 -8.44 33.81 13.80
CA TRP A 200 -9.39 34.34 12.82
C TRP A 200 -9.36 33.44 11.60
N TRP A 201 -10.50 32.83 11.34
CA TRP A 201 -10.76 32.04 10.15
C TRP A 201 -12.20 32.32 9.72
N LEU A 202 -12.39 32.62 8.45
CA LEU A 202 -13.69 32.70 7.81
C LEU A 202 -13.95 31.40 7.04
N ASP A 203 -15.21 30.93 7.15
CA ASP A 203 -15.68 29.76 6.38
C ASP A 203 -16.00 30.16 4.95
#